data_65a897ce58a074f6128dcc342de83417
#
_entry.id   65a897ce58a074f6128dcc342de83417
#
_cell.length_a   1.000
_cell.length_b   1.000
_cell.length_c   1.000
_cell.angle_alpha   90.00
_cell.angle_beta   90.00
_cell.angle_gamma   90.00
#
_symmetry.space_group_name_H-M   'P 1'
#
loop_
_entity.id
_entity.type
_entity.pdbx_description
1 polymer ?
#
loop_
_entity_poly.entity_id
_entity_poly.type
_entity_poly.pdbx_seq_one_letter_code
_entity_poly.pdbx_strand_id
1 'polypeptide(L)'
;MMNTQKKDKEVVLESTVLLGSSVSPSGRVVSHFSCGAASAVATKIAMETYGTVEIVYCDTGSEHEDNKRFIKDCESWFGQSVKVLKSKKFDNIYEVFEARRFLVSHQGAPCTGELKKKPGDEIWQLGDTEIFGYTADESHRLERWRRDNQERIIECPLIDRCITKDDCFGMLDRVGIELPEMYKLGFRNNNCIGCVKARDSIDYWKRVRKHFPEQFDRTAKLERELKITINRVTKDGERNPIYLDEIEDGDPKGKDPNIQCGLFCMAEADQFS
;
A
#
# COMPACT_ATOMS: atom_id res chain seq x y z
N MET A 1 -66.52 18.88 -34.22
CA MET A 1 -66.46 19.21 -32.81
C MET A 1 -66.25 17.93 -32.02
N MET A 2 -65.09 17.56 -31.75
CA MET A 2 -64.76 16.60 -30.69
C MET A 2 -63.34 16.85 -30.24
N ASN A 3 -63.23 17.27 -29.01
CA ASN A 3 -62.04 17.68 -28.31
C ASN A 3 -61.42 16.42 -27.69
N THR A 4 -60.20 16.07 -28.10
CA THR A 4 -59.47 14.93 -27.52
C THR A 4 -58.24 15.48 -26.78
N GLN A 5 -58.40 15.60 -25.46
CA GLN A 5 -57.31 15.90 -24.53
C GLN A 5 -56.39 14.70 -24.45
N LYS A 6 -55.11 14.91 -24.84
CA LYS A 6 -54.01 14.04 -24.51
C LYS A 6 -53.59 14.31 -23.06
N LYS A 7 -53.75 13.29 -22.20
CA LYS A 7 -53.13 13.25 -20.86
C LYS A 7 -51.69 12.85 -21.01
N ASP A 8 -50.80 13.77 -20.75
CA ASP A 8 -49.38 13.47 -20.52
C ASP A 8 -49.24 12.72 -19.21
N LYS A 9 -48.75 11.47 -19.30
CA LYS A 9 -48.32 10.70 -18.13
C LYS A 9 -46.90 11.13 -17.82
N GLU A 10 -46.74 11.86 -16.76
CA GLU A 10 -45.50 12.12 -16.09
C GLU A 10 -44.97 10.80 -15.50
N VAL A 11 -43.88 10.26 -16.06
CA VAL A 11 -43.20 9.11 -15.54
C VAL A 11 -42.21 9.66 -14.49
N VAL A 12 -42.64 9.62 -13.22
CA VAL A 12 -41.75 9.85 -12.10
C VAL A 12 -40.85 8.62 -11.98
N LEU A 13 -39.61 8.75 -12.43
CA LEU A 13 -38.54 7.82 -12.12
C LEU A 13 -38.12 8.04 -10.66
N GLU A 14 -38.74 7.28 -9.74
CA GLU A 14 -38.19 7.10 -8.41
C GLU A 14 -36.87 6.33 -8.55
N SER A 15 -35.75 7.04 -8.51
CA SER A 15 -34.45 6.45 -8.29
C SER A 15 -34.38 5.99 -6.83
N THR A 16 -34.81 4.76 -6.60
CA THR A 16 -34.55 4.07 -5.34
C THR A 16 -33.04 3.77 -5.30
N VAL A 17 -32.29 4.71 -4.74
CA VAL A 17 -30.94 4.44 -4.26
C VAL A 17 -31.11 3.40 -3.16
N LEU A 18 -30.85 2.14 -3.49
CA LEU A 18 -30.64 1.10 -2.51
C LEU A 18 -29.40 1.49 -1.69
N LEU A 19 -29.64 2.25 -0.62
CA LEU A 19 -28.71 2.33 0.50
C LEU A 19 -28.57 0.90 0.99
N GLY A 20 -27.45 0.27 0.59
CA GLY A 20 -27.10 -1.06 1.09
C GLY A 20 -27.17 -0.99 2.61
N SER A 21 -28.04 -1.80 3.19
CA SER A 21 -28.12 -1.99 4.62
C SER A 21 -26.73 -2.33 5.13
N SER A 22 -26.10 -1.41 5.87
CA SER A 22 -24.89 -1.69 6.63
C SER A 22 -25.25 -2.71 7.68
N VAL A 23 -25.07 -3.99 7.34
CA VAL A 23 -25.06 -5.04 8.37
C VAL A 23 -23.86 -4.71 9.23
N SER A 24 -24.11 -4.29 10.46
CA SER A 24 -23.05 -4.10 11.44
C SER A 24 -22.31 -5.43 11.56
N PRO A 25 -21.03 -5.51 11.19
CA PRO A 25 -20.32 -6.77 11.28
C PRO A 25 -20.30 -7.20 12.73
N SER A 26 -20.52 -8.49 12.97
CA SER A 26 -20.48 -9.09 14.32
C SER A 26 -19.06 -9.13 14.90
N GLY A 27 -18.05 -8.65 14.17
CA GLY A 27 -16.63 -8.63 14.52
C GLY A 27 -16.05 -7.21 14.65
N ARG A 28 -14.75 -7.16 14.97
CA ARG A 28 -14.00 -5.90 15.01
C ARG A 28 -13.79 -5.35 13.59
N VAL A 29 -13.67 -4.03 13.47
CA VAL A 29 -13.18 -3.39 12.25
C VAL A 29 -11.74 -2.97 12.47
N VAL A 30 -10.83 -3.47 11.64
CA VAL A 30 -9.39 -3.23 11.73
C VAL A 30 -8.91 -2.51 10.47
N SER A 31 -8.40 -1.29 10.61
CA SER A 31 -7.85 -0.55 9.48
C SER A 31 -6.33 -0.70 9.40
N HIS A 32 -5.85 -1.21 8.28
CA HIS A 32 -4.43 -1.35 7.98
C HIS A 32 -3.86 -0.03 7.42
N PHE A 33 -3.54 0.87 8.32
CA PHE A 33 -2.92 2.15 8.00
C PHE A 33 -1.44 1.95 7.64
N SER A 34 -1.08 2.10 6.38
CA SER A 34 0.29 1.89 5.87
C SER A 34 1.14 3.17 5.86
N CYS A 35 0.73 4.20 6.58
CA CYS A 35 1.39 5.51 6.62
C CYS A 35 1.47 6.22 5.24
N GLY A 36 0.58 5.87 4.31
CA GLY A 36 0.43 6.53 3.01
C GLY A 36 -0.90 7.27 2.91
N ALA A 37 -1.00 8.23 1.98
CA ALA A 37 -2.20 9.06 1.81
C ALA A 37 -3.48 8.25 1.61
N ALA A 38 -3.45 7.23 0.74
CA ALA A 38 -4.61 6.40 0.47
C ALA A 38 -5.09 5.64 1.71
N SER A 39 -4.18 5.05 2.49
CA SER A 39 -4.56 4.35 3.72
C SER A 39 -5.06 5.30 4.82
N ALA A 40 -4.55 6.55 4.88
CA ALA A 40 -5.06 7.55 5.80
C ALA A 40 -6.53 7.90 5.50
N VAL A 41 -6.84 8.17 4.23
CA VAL A 41 -8.21 8.48 3.81
C VAL A 41 -9.14 7.27 3.98
N ALA A 42 -8.70 6.05 3.62
CA ALA A 42 -9.49 4.84 3.83
C ALA A 42 -9.82 4.62 5.31
N THR A 43 -8.84 4.82 6.21
CA THR A 43 -9.05 4.75 7.66
C THR A 43 -10.10 5.76 8.12
N LYS A 44 -10.00 7.01 7.68
CA LYS A 44 -10.97 8.05 8.06
C LYS A 44 -12.38 7.70 7.60
N ILE A 45 -12.53 7.24 6.36
CA ILE A 45 -13.83 6.80 5.83
C ILE A 45 -14.39 5.61 6.63
N ALA A 46 -13.54 4.64 6.99
CA ALA A 46 -13.98 3.51 7.81
C ALA A 46 -14.47 3.96 9.18
N MET A 47 -13.78 4.89 9.83
CA MET A 47 -14.21 5.46 11.12
C MET A 47 -15.55 6.17 11.03
N GLU A 48 -15.80 6.92 9.95
CA GLU A 48 -17.09 7.57 9.70
C GLU A 48 -18.21 6.55 9.42
N THR A 49 -17.87 5.40 8.86
CA THR A 49 -18.83 4.34 8.50
C THR A 49 -19.17 3.45 9.69
N TYR A 50 -18.16 3.04 10.47
CA TYR A 50 -18.32 2.03 11.53
C TYR A 50 -18.28 2.61 12.94
N GLY A 51 -17.85 3.84 13.11
CA GLY A 51 -17.69 4.49 14.41
C GLY A 51 -16.47 3.98 15.20
N THR A 52 -16.40 2.68 15.48
CA THR A 52 -15.28 2.07 16.21
C THR A 52 -14.39 1.27 15.26
N VAL A 53 -13.13 1.70 15.11
CA VAL A 53 -12.13 1.06 14.24
C VAL A 53 -10.81 0.92 14.99
N GLU A 54 -10.24 -0.28 15.04
CA GLU A 54 -8.85 -0.46 15.50
C GLU A 54 -7.91 -0.09 14.35
N ILE A 55 -7.04 0.89 14.55
CA ILE A 55 -6.09 1.35 13.52
C ILE A 55 -4.73 0.74 13.81
N VAL A 56 -4.17 0.01 12.83
CA VAL A 56 -2.88 -0.67 12.97
C VAL A 56 -1.90 -0.23 11.90
N TYR A 57 -0.64 -0.08 12.30
CA TYR A 57 0.49 0.25 11.43
C TYR A 57 1.62 -0.76 11.64
N CYS A 58 2.08 -1.42 10.59
CA CYS A 58 3.24 -2.30 10.64
C CYS A 58 4.51 -1.50 10.42
N ASP A 59 5.25 -1.23 11.49
CA ASP A 59 6.56 -0.59 11.44
C ASP A 59 7.60 -1.60 10.94
N THR A 60 8.18 -1.34 9.78
CA THR A 60 9.19 -2.21 9.17
C THR A 60 10.62 -1.82 9.53
N GLY A 61 10.81 -0.75 10.29
CA GLY A 61 12.12 -0.20 10.66
C GLY A 61 12.96 0.28 9.46
N SER A 62 12.34 0.45 8.30
CA SER A 62 13.05 0.83 7.06
C SER A 62 12.33 1.92 6.28
N GLU A 63 11.29 2.51 6.84
CA GLU A 63 10.57 3.62 6.26
C GLU A 63 11.24 4.96 6.62
N HIS A 64 10.85 6.02 5.91
CA HIS A 64 11.36 7.37 6.17
C HIS A 64 10.94 7.86 7.56
N GLU A 65 11.83 8.55 8.27
CA GLU A 65 11.59 9.02 9.65
C GLU A 65 10.41 9.99 9.77
N ASP A 66 10.08 10.72 8.70
CA ASP A 66 8.92 11.61 8.62
C ASP A 66 7.58 10.88 8.82
N ASN A 67 7.55 9.56 8.70
CA ASN A 67 6.37 8.77 9.03
C ASN A 67 5.90 9.00 10.47
N LYS A 68 6.80 9.32 11.39
CA LYS A 68 6.46 9.64 12.79
C LYS A 68 5.63 10.91 12.90
N ARG A 69 5.95 11.94 12.07
CA ARG A 69 5.15 13.17 11.98
C ARG A 69 3.78 12.85 11.36
N PHE A 70 3.79 12.19 10.20
CA PHE A 70 2.56 11.89 9.48
C PHE A 70 1.59 11.02 10.30
N ILE A 71 2.10 10.06 11.08
CA ILE A 71 1.28 9.27 12.01
C ILE A 71 0.62 10.19 13.03
N LYS A 72 1.36 11.13 13.67
CA LYS A 72 0.81 12.06 14.66
C LYS A 72 -0.26 12.99 14.07
N ASP A 73 -0.03 13.50 12.86
CA ASP A 73 -0.99 14.34 12.17
C ASP A 73 -2.27 13.54 11.87
N CYS A 74 -2.12 12.30 11.41
CA CYS A 74 -3.25 11.40 11.18
C CYS A 74 -3.97 11.01 12.49
N GLU A 75 -3.26 10.73 13.59
CA GLU A 75 -3.85 10.46 14.90
C GLU A 75 -4.72 11.64 15.37
N SER A 76 -4.24 12.87 15.17
CA SER A 76 -5.01 14.09 15.47
C SER A 76 -6.27 14.16 14.62
N TRP A 77 -6.19 13.84 13.34
CA TRP A 77 -7.33 13.83 12.43
C TRP A 77 -8.31 12.69 12.70
N PHE A 78 -7.81 11.53 13.10
CA PHE A 78 -8.62 10.37 13.49
C PHE A 78 -9.30 10.58 14.84
N GLY A 79 -8.69 11.36 15.75
CA GLY A 79 -9.13 11.50 17.12
C GLY A 79 -8.79 10.30 18.00
N GLN A 80 -7.89 9.41 17.52
CA GLN A 80 -7.40 8.26 18.27
C GLN A 80 -5.99 7.85 17.84
N SER A 81 -5.30 7.09 18.68
CA SER A 81 -3.95 6.61 18.42
C SER A 81 -3.92 5.43 17.46
N VAL A 82 -2.80 5.29 16.77
CA VAL A 82 -2.47 4.18 15.88
C VAL A 82 -1.67 3.12 16.65
N LYS A 83 -2.12 1.89 16.64
CA LYS A 83 -1.41 0.77 17.23
C LYS A 83 -0.28 0.32 16.33
N VAL A 84 0.96 0.47 16.80
CA VAL A 84 2.15 0.06 16.06
C VAL A 84 2.40 -1.44 16.27
N LEU A 85 2.47 -2.17 15.17
CA LEU A 85 2.85 -3.58 15.12
C LEU A 85 4.30 -3.70 14.63
N LYS A 86 5.07 -4.57 15.28
CA LYS A 86 6.47 -4.87 14.91
C LYS A 86 6.69 -6.36 14.83
N SER A 87 7.60 -6.76 13.96
CA SER A 87 8.10 -8.13 13.96
C SER A 87 8.83 -8.41 15.27
N LYS A 88 8.61 -9.59 15.84
CA LYS A 88 9.35 -10.06 17.03
C LYS A 88 10.75 -10.58 16.71
N LYS A 89 11.05 -10.75 15.42
CA LYS A 89 12.24 -11.44 14.97
C LYS A 89 13.24 -10.55 14.24
N PHE A 90 12.74 -9.52 13.53
CA PHE A 90 13.54 -8.68 12.66
C PHE A 90 13.18 -7.20 12.87
N ASP A 91 14.19 -6.37 12.97
CA ASP A 91 14.02 -4.93 13.18
C ASP A 91 13.88 -4.15 11.87
N ASN A 92 14.38 -4.69 10.73
CA ASN A 92 14.37 -4.00 9.44
C ASN A 92 14.42 -4.98 8.25
N ILE A 93 14.25 -4.44 7.03
CA ILE A 93 14.23 -5.25 5.80
C ILE A 93 15.55 -5.97 5.55
N TYR A 94 16.69 -5.38 5.93
CA TYR A 94 18.02 -5.93 5.66
C TYR A 94 18.27 -7.19 6.47
N GLU A 95 17.89 -7.19 7.73
CA GLU A 95 17.98 -8.39 8.58
C GLU A 95 17.18 -9.55 8.00
N VAL A 96 16.02 -9.26 7.44
CA VAL A 96 15.22 -10.29 6.74
C VAL A 96 15.95 -10.80 5.52
N PHE A 97 16.52 -9.92 4.69
CA PHE A 97 17.23 -10.33 3.47
C PHE A 97 18.47 -11.15 3.77
N GLU A 98 19.24 -10.75 4.77
CA GLU A 98 20.43 -11.46 5.23
C GLU A 98 20.06 -12.85 5.77
N ALA A 99 19.05 -12.93 6.64
CA ALA A 99 18.59 -14.20 7.23
C ALA A 99 17.97 -15.16 6.19
N ARG A 100 17.19 -14.61 5.25
CA ARG A 100 16.53 -15.41 4.21
C ARG A 100 17.42 -15.66 2.98
N ARG A 101 18.57 -14.99 2.90
CA ARG A 101 19.49 -15.02 1.76
C ARG A 101 18.79 -14.80 0.43
N PHE A 102 17.82 -13.86 0.44
CA PHE A 102 16.92 -13.62 -0.68
C PHE A 102 16.39 -12.19 -0.65
N LEU A 103 16.28 -11.52 -1.81
CA LEU A 103 15.80 -10.13 -1.93
C LEU A 103 14.35 -10.09 -2.44
N VAL A 104 14.14 -10.55 -3.67
CA VAL A 104 12.84 -10.43 -4.33
C VAL A 104 12.69 -11.39 -5.50
N SER A 105 11.46 -11.87 -5.74
CA SER A 105 11.05 -12.58 -6.95
C SER A 105 9.81 -11.93 -7.58
N HIS A 106 9.28 -12.55 -8.62
CA HIS A 106 7.98 -12.17 -9.18
C HIS A 106 6.82 -12.42 -8.22
N GLN A 107 7.01 -13.31 -7.24
CA GLN A 107 6.03 -13.59 -6.18
C GLN A 107 6.10 -12.56 -5.03
N GLY A 108 7.19 -11.80 -4.90
CA GLY A 108 7.33 -10.74 -3.92
C GLY A 108 8.67 -10.76 -3.16
N ALA A 109 8.69 -10.19 -1.97
CA ALA A 109 9.88 -10.05 -1.13
C ALA A 109 9.63 -10.59 0.28
N PRO A 110 10.59 -11.30 0.90
CA PRO A 110 10.43 -11.95 2.20
C PRO A 110 10.11 -10.97 3.33
N CYS A 111 10.57 -9.72 3.21
CA CYS A 111 10.28 -8.67 4.20
C CYS A 111 8.79 -8.39 4.36
N THR A 112 7.97 -8.59 3.32
CA THR A 112 6.51 -8.43 3.45
C THR A 112 5.91 -9.49 4.37
N GLY A 113 6.33 -10.74 4.22
CA GLY A 113 5.90 -11.83 5.11
C GLY A 113 6.32 -11.60 6.56
N GLU A 114 7.60 -11.29 6.76
CA GLU A 114 8.18 -11.20 8.11
C GLU A 114 7.80 -9.93 8.86
N LEU A 115 7.74 -8.78 8.19
CA LEU A 115 7.57 -7.49 8.84
C LEU A 115 6.13 -6.94 8.77
N LYS A 116 5.29 -7.48 7.89
CA LYS A 116 3.90 -7.01 7.74
C LYS A 116 2.88 -8.13 7.94
N LYS A 117 2.98 -9.23 7.16
CA LYS A 117 1.96 -10.29 7.22
C LYS A 117 1.93 -10.95 8.61
N LYS A 118 3.06 -11.45 9.12
CA LYS A 118 3.10 -12.11 10.43
C LYS A 118 2.59 -11.23 11.58
N PRO A 119 3.05 -9.97 11.75
CA PRO A 119 2.48 -9.10 12.77
C PRO A 119 0.97 -8.83 12.59
N GLY A 120 0.50 -8.74 11.35
CA GLY A 120 -0.93 -8.58 11.05
C GLY A 120 -1.74 -9.83 11.39
N ASP A 121 -1.23 -11.01 11.03
CA ASP A 121 -1.89 -12.30 11.31
C ASP A 121 -1.97 -12.60 12.82
N GLU A 122 -0.98 -12.14 13.60
CA GLU A 122 -0.99 -12.29 15.08
C GLU A 122 -2.17 -11.57 15.75
N ILE A 123 -2.68 -10.52 15.16
CA ILE A 123 -3.79 -9.75 15.72
C ILE A 123 -5.14 -10.08 15.08
N TRP A 124 -5.13 -10.70 13.90
CA TRP A 124 -6.34 -11.04 13.15
C TRP A 124 -7.19 -12.06 13.91
N GLN A 125 -8.52 -11.89 13.86
CA GLN A 125 -9.49 -12.80 14.42
C GLN A 125 -10.57 -13.13 13.38
N LEU A 126 -11.11 -14.34 13.45
CA LEU A 126 -12.20 -14.74 12.55
C LEU A 126 -13.42 -13.82 12.77
N GLY A 127 -13.93 -13.28 11.69
CA GLY A 127 -15.02 -12.30 11.69
C GLY A 127 -14.58 -10.84 11.74
N ASP A 128 -13.27 -10.54 11.81
CA ASP A 128 -12.77 -9.18 11.64
C ASP A 128 -13.08 -8.68 10.24
N THR A 129 -13.49 -7.41 10.13
CA THR A 129 -13.53 -6.67 8.87
C THR A 129 -12.25 -5.87 8.74
N GLU A 130 -11.46 -6.18 7.73
CA GLU A 130 -10.16 -5.55 7.47
C GLU A 130 -10.29 -4.46 6.40
N ILE A 131 -9.87 -3.24 6.73
CA ILE A 131 -9.95 -2.09 5.84
C ILE A 131 -8.58 -1.84 5.19
N PHE A 132 -8.55 -1.76 3.85
CA PHE A 132 -7.35 -1.45 3.09
C PHE A 132 -7.52 -0.21 2.21
N GLY A 133 -6.45 0.57 2.10
CA GLY A 133 -6.37 1.78 1.28
C GLY A 133 -6.02 1.50 -0.19
N TYR A 134 -6.63 0.50 -0.83
CA TYR A 134 -6.50 0.34 -2.27
C TYR A 134 -7.36 1.36 -2.99
N THR A 135 -6.75 2.08 -3.92
CA THR A 135 -7.43 3.10 -4.74
C THR A 135 -8.20 2.48 -5.91
N ALA A 136 -9.04 3.25 -6.57
CA ALA A 136 -9.93 2.78 -7.64
C ALA A 136 -9.18 2.01 -8.75
N ASP A 137 -7.97 2.45 -9.10
CA ASP A 137 -7.11 1.81 -10.11
C ASP A 137 -6.45 0.50 -9.62
N GLU A 138 -6.62 0.14 -8.36
CA GLU A 138 -6.05 -1.07 -7.75
C GLU A 138 -7.09 -2.19 -7.49
N SER A 139 -8.30 -2.10 -8.08
CA SER A 139 -9.39 -3.08 -7.87
C SER A 139 -8.98 -4.54 -8.15
N HIS A 140 -8.13 -4.76 -9.16
CA HIS A 140 -7.59 -6.08 -9.49
C HIS A 140 -6.79 -6.73 -8.33
N ARG A 141 -6.23 -5.91 -7.43
CA ARG A 141 -5.51 -6.39 -6.24
C ARG A 141 -6.48 -6.96 -5.21
N LEU A 142 -7.61 -6.25 -5.00
CA LEU A 142 -8.66 -6.70 -4.10
C LEU A 142 -9.28 -8.02 -4.56
N GLU A 143 -9.57 -8.16 -5.87
CA GLU A 143 -10.15 -9.38 -6.45
C GLU A 143 -9.22 -10.58 -6.24
N ARG A 144 -7.92 -10.43 -6.55
CA ARG A 144 -6.93 -11.49 -6.32
C ARG A 144 -6.86 -11.86 -4.85
N TRP A 145 -6.84 -10.84 -3.98
CA TRP A 145 -6.71 -11.07 -2.56
C TRP A 145 -7.92 -11.82 -1.99
N ARG A 146 -9.14 -11.42 -2.34
CA ARG A 146 -10.38 -12.10 -1.92
C ARG A 146 -10.42 -13.56 -2.36
N ARG A 147 -9.92 -13.84 -3.56
CA ARG A 147 -9.82 -15.22 -4.07
C ARG A 147 -8.88 -16.07 -3.22
N ASP A 148 -7.77 -15.49 -2.79
CA ASP A 148 -6.68 -16.21 -2.12
C ASP A 148 -6.88 -16.28 -0.58
N ASN A 149 -7.84 -15.53 -0.01
CA ASN A 149 -8.12 -15.47 1.44
C ASN A 149 -9.64 -15.41 1.71
N GLN A 150 -10.34 -16.47 1.37
CA GLN A 150 -11.80 -16.53 1.40
C GLN A 150 -12.39 -16.45 2.83
N GLU A 151 -11.60 -16.73 3.85
CA GLU A 151 -11.98 -16.66 5.25
C GLU A 151 -11.96 -15.23 5.83
N ARG A 152 -11.39 -14.27 5.12
CA ARG A 152 -11.22 -12.88 5.56
C ARG A 152 -12.25 -11.96 4.92
N ILE A 153 -12.80 -11.05 5.72
CA ILE A 153 -13.71 -10.01 5.24
C ILE A 153 -12.89 -8.77 4.96
N ILE A 154 -12.82 -8.36 3.69
CA ILE A 154 -12.06 -7.17 3.30
C ILE A 154 -12.91 -6.15 2.60
N GLU A 155 -12.69 -4.90 3.01
CA GLU A 155 -13.29 -3.72 2.42
C GLU A 155 -12.23 -2.72 1.97
N CYS A 156 -12.51 -2.09 0.85
CA CYS A 156 -11.66 -1.07 0.25
C CYS A 156 -12.51 0.16 -0.09
N PRO A 157 -12.80 1.02 0.90
CA PRO A 157 -13.76 2.11 0.74
C PRO A 157 -13.39 3.12 -0.35
N LEU A 158 -12.12 3.17 -0.76
CA LEU A 158 -11.69 4.01 -1.87
C LEU A 158 -12.10 3.42 -3.23
N ILE A 159 -12.07 2.09 -3.38
CA ILE A 159 -12.56 1.42 -4.60
C ILE A 159 -14.06 1.63 -4.73
N ASP A 160 -14.81 1.37 -3.65
CA ASP A 160 -16.27 1.46 -3.63
C ASP A 160 -16.77 2.88 -3.93
N ARG A 161 -15.97 3.90 -3.61
CA ARG A 161 -16.27 5.32 -3.84
C ARG A 161 -15.55 5.91 -5.06
N CYS A 162 -14.87 5.10 -5.86
CA CYS A 162 -14.08 5.52 -7.03
C CYS A 162 -13.03 6.60 -6.70
N ILE A 163 -12.46 6.58 -5.49
CA ILE A 163 -11.46 7.57 -5.04
C ILE A 163 -10.09 7.17 -5.56
N THR A 164 -9.44 8.10 -6.26
CA THR A 164 -8.09 7.95 -6.78
C THR A 164 -7.04 8.38 -5.76
N LYS A 165 -5.78 8.14 -6.06
CA LYS A 165 -4.67 8.60 -5.21
C LYS A 165 -4.56 10.12 -5.16
N ASP A 166 -4.81 10.79 -6.27
CA ASP A 166 -4.79 12.25 -6.34
C ASP A 166 -5.94 12.87 -5.53
N ASP A 167 -7.10 12.22 -5.51
CA ASP A 167 -8.20 12.60 -4.63
C ASP A 167 -7.78 12.51 -3.15
N CYS A 168 -7.06 11.44 -2.77
CA CYS A 168 -6.54 11.29 -1.41
C CYS A 168 -5.57 12.41 -1.04
N PHE A 169 -4.69 12.83 -1.97
CA PHE A 169 -3.80 13.96 -1.75
C PHE A 169 -4.60 15.26 -1.49
N GLY A 170 -5.59 15.53 -2.35
CA GLY A 170 -6.46 16.68 -2.18
C GLY A 170 -7.30 16.64 -0.90
N MET A 171 -7.68 15.45 -0.41
CA MET A 171 -8.41 15.31 0.86
C MET A 171 -7.52 15.63 2.06
N LEU A 172 -6.27 15.18 2.07
CA LEU A 172 -5.32 15.51 3.13
C LEU A 172 -4.94 16.99 3.13
N ASP A 173 -4.73 17.58 1.96
CA ASP A 173 -4.45 19.01 1.82
C ASP A 173 -5.58 19.87 2.41
N ARG A 174 -6.85 19.54 2.10
CA ARG A 174 -8.02 20.26 2.64
C ARG A 174 -8.13 20.22 4.16
N VAL A 175 -7.60 19.23 4.82
CA VAL A 175 -7.57 19.12 6.28
C VAL A 175 -6.25 19.57 6.89
N GLY A 176 -5.34 20.11 6.06
CA GLY A 176 -4.06 20.66 6.50
C GLY A 176 -3.02 19.61 6.89
N ILE A 177 -3.16 18.36 6.43
CA ILE A 177 -2.18 17.31 6.67
C ILE A 177 -1.17 17.27 5.53
N GLU A 178 0.06 17.59 5.86
CA GLU A 178 1.17 17.55 4.92
C GLU A 178 1.54 16.12 4.53
N LEU A 179 1.70 15.89 3.21
CA LEU A 179 2.06 14.55 2.70
C LEU A 179 3.43 14.08 3.26
N PRO A 180 3.62 12.75 3.43
CA PRO A 180 4.92 12.17 3.74
C PRO A 180 6.03 12.64 2.81
N GLU A 181 7.23 12.80 3.37
CA GLU A 181 8.42 13.33 2.66
C GLU A 181 8.75 12.53 1.40
N MET A 182 8.56 11.23 1.40
CA MET A 182 8.80 10.39 0.23
C MET A 182 8.06 10.89 -1.03
N TYR A 183 6.85 11.41 -0.90
CA TYR A 183 6.12 11.99 -2.05
C TYR A 183 6.77 13.28 -2.55
N LYS A 184 7.29 14.12 -1.65
CA LYS A 184 8.00 15.37 -2.00
C LYS A 184 9.33 15.08 -2.70
N LEU A 185 10.01 14.01 -2.31
CA LEU A 185 11.22 13.52 -2.97
C LEU A 185 10.95 12.85 -4.33
N GLY A 186 9.67 12.80 -4.76
CA GLY A 186 9.25 12.29 -6.06
C GLY A 186 9.00 10.78 -6.10
N PHE A 187 8.98 10.09 -4.96
CA PHE A 187 8.57 8.69 -4.91
C PHE A 187 7.05 8.56 -5.07
N ARG A 188 6.62 7.58 -5.85
CA ARG A 188 5.18 7.36 -6.08
C ARG A 188 4.45 6.88 -4.83
N ASN A 189 5.13 6.15 -3.96
CA ASN A 189 4.55 5.57 -2.75
C ASN A 189 5.44 5.81 -1.53
N ASN A 190 4.83 5.92 -0.36
CA ASN A 190 5.53 6.00 0.92
C ASN A 190 5.87 4.59 1.44
N ASN A 191 6.81 3.94 0.76
CA ASN A 191 7.29 2.59 1.10
C ASN A 191 8.61 2.66 1.87
N CYS A 192 9.13 1.48 2.27
CA CYS A 192 10.49 1.36 2.79
C CYS A 192 11.50 1.99 1.82
N ILE A 193 12.51 2.66 2.35
CA ILE A 193 13.61 3.22 1.56
C ILE A 193 14.38 2.06 0.92
N GLY A 194 14.61 2.14 -0.38
CA GLY A 194 15.26 1.05 -1.12
C GLY A 194 14.40 -0.20 -1.25
N CYS A 195 13.09 -0.04 -1.43
CA CYS A 195 12.17 -1.16 -1.59
C CYS A 195 12.54 -2.04 -2.79
N VAL A 196 12.99 -3.26 -2.53
CA VAL A 196 13.42 -4.25 -3.55
C VAL A 196 12.31 -4.68 -4.50
N LYS A 197 11.04 -4.37 -4.19
CA LYS A 197 9.92 -4.59 -5.12
C LYS A 197 9.88 -3.61 -6.29
N ALA A 198 10.70 -2.54 -6.26
CA ALA A 198 10.94 -1.65 -7.40
C ALA A 198 11.89 -2.34 -8.41
N ARG A 199 11.48 -3.52 -8.86
CA ARG A 199 12.22 -4.30 -9.85
C ARG A 199 12.16 -3.64 -11.22
N ASP A 200 13.26 -3.79 -11.96
CA ASP A 200 13.36 -3.32 -13.35
C ASP A 200 13.06 -1.80 -13.48
N SER A 201 13.38 -1.04 -12.43
CA SER A 201 13.15 0.40 -12.37
C SER A 201 14.43 1.17 -12.05
N ILE A 202 15.21 1.43 -13.07
CA ILE A 202 16.49 2.16 -12.96
C ILE A 202 16.28 3.57 -12.36
N ASP A 203 15.24 4.29 -12.78
CA ASP A 203 14.95 5.64 -12.28
C ASP A 203 14.60 5.67 -10.79
N TYR A 204 13.87 4.66 -10.30
CA TYR A 204 13.62 4.50 -8.86
C TYR A 204 14.96 4.36 -8.09
N TRP A 205 15.85 3.49 -8.55
CA TRP A 205 17.12 3.26 -7.88
C TRP A 205 18.08 4.45 -7.99
N LYS A 206 18.06 5.22 -9.10
CA LYS A 206 18.75 6.51 -9.20
C LYS A 206 18.21 7.51 -8.17
N ARG A 207 16.89 7.53 -7.94
CA ARG A 207 16.26 8.36 -6.90
C ARG A 207 16.68 7.93 -5.50
N VAL A 208 16.73 6.62 -5.23
CA VAL A 208 17.26 6.08 -3.96
C VAL A 208 18.70 6.49 -3.78
N ARG A 209 19.57 6.32 -4.78
CA ARG A 209 20.98 6.76 -4.71
C ARG A 209 21.11 8.24 -4.40
N LYS A 210 20.29 9.09 -5.02
CA LYS A 210 20.32 10.54 -4.86
C LYS A 210 19.93 10.98 -3.44
N HIS A 211 18.89 10.42 -2.87
CA HIS A 211 18.32 10.87 -1.61
C HIS A 211 18.74 10.01 -0.41
N PHE A 212 19.10 8.76 -0.63
CA PHE A 212 19.40 7.76 0.38
C PHE A 212 20.60 6.90 -0.03
N PRO A 213 21.81 7.50 -0.19
CA PRO A 213 22.98 6.80 -0.70
C PRO A 213 23.38 5.61 0.19
N GLU A 214 23.29 5.73 1.49
CA GLU A 214 23.63 4.63 2.41
C GLU A 214 22.75 3.38 2.19
N GLN A 215 21.44 3.58 2.01
CA GLN A 215 20.51 2.48 1.75
C GLN A 215 20.72 1.88 0.35
N PHE A 216 21.09 2.73 -0.62
CA PHE A 216 21.46 2.28 -1.95
C PHE A 216 22.71 1.39 -1.90
N ASP A 217 23.78 1.85 -1.26
CA ASP A 217 25.04 1.13 -1.15
C ASP A 217 24.89 -0.18 -0.38
N ARG A 218 24.10 -0.17 0.71
CA ARG A 218 23.80 -1.37 1.48
C ARG A 218 23.06 -2.41 0.62
N THR A 219 22.10 -1.98 -0.18
CA THR A 219 21.36 -2.89 -1.07
C THR A 219 22.25 -3.41 -2.19
N ALA A 220 23.08 -2.56 -2.80
CA ALA A 220 24.03 -2.96 -3.84
C ALA A 220 25.04 -4.01 -3.33
N LYS A 221 25.59 -3.79 -2.13
CA LYS A 221 26.46 -4.77 -1.48
C LYS A 221 25.77 -6.10 -1.26
N LEU A 222 24.51 -6.06 -0.81
CA LEU A 222 23.73 -7.27 -0.57
C LEU A 222 23.40 -8.04 -1.87
N GLU A 223 23.11 -7.34 -2.98
CA GLU A 223 23.00 -7.98 -4.30
C GLU A 223 24.26 -8.78 -4.67
N ARG A 224 25.45 -8.19 -4.47
CA ARG A 224 26.73 -8.84 -4.75
C ARG A 224 26.98 -10.05 -3.86
N GLU A 225 26.72 -9.93 -2.56
CA GLU A 225 26.89 -11.01 -1.60
C GLU A 225 25.97 -12.20 -1.88
N LEU A 226 24.73 -11.91 -2.24
CA LEU A 226 23.72 -12.92 -2.53
C LEU A 226 23.78 -13.43 -3.97
N LYS A 227 24.51 -12.76 -4.86
CA LYS A 227 24.57 -13.00 -6.32
C LYS A 227 23.17 -12.94 -6.97
N ILE A 228 22.37 -11.96 -6.54
CA ILE A 228 21.00 -11.72 -7.00
C ILE A 228 20.93 -10.30 -7.53
N THR A 229 20.30 -10.07 -8.68
CA THR A 229 20.04 -8.75 -9.22
C THR A 229 18.56 -8.40 -9.08
N ILE A 230 18.27 -7.16 -8.65
CA ILE A 230 16.91 -6.63 -8.57
C ILE A 230 16.46 -6.13 -9.94
N ASN A 231 17.39 -5.62 -10.73
CA ASN A 231 17.09 -4.93 -11.99
C ASN A 231 17.59 -5.70 -13.22
N ARG A 232 16.95 -5.39 -14.35
CA ARG A 232 17.36 -5.80 -15.68
C ARG A 232 17.31 -4.62 -16.61
N VAL A 233 18.23 -4.59 -17.56
CA VAL A 233 18.26 -3.61 -18.65
C VAL A 233 18.05 -4.33 -19.99
N THR A 234 17.36 -3.66 -20.91
CA THR A 234 17.23 -4.18 -22.28
C THR A 234 18.39 -3.65 -23.12
N LYS A 235 19.20 -4.57 -23.62
CA LYS A 235 20.31 -4.27 -24.55
C LYS A 235 20.20 -5.24 -25.73
N ASP A 236 20.22 -4.70 -26.93
CA ASP A 236 20.11 -5.46 -28.18
C ASP A 236 18.87 -6.38 -28.25
N GLY A 237 17.76 -5.93 -27.66
CA GLY A 237 16.50 -6.69 -27.60
C GLY A 237 16.42 -7.74 -26.48
N GLU A 238 17.51 -7.97 -25.76
CA GLU A 238 17.57 -8.92 -24.66
C GLU A 238 17.52 -8.23 -23.28
N ARG A 239 16.87 -8.88 -22.32
CA ARG A 239 16.79 -8.40 -20.92
C ARG A 239 17.92 -9.02 -20.11
N ASN A 240 18.95 -8.21 -19.84
CA ASN A 240 20.12 -8.61 -19.09
C ASN A 240 20.06 -8.14 -17.64
N PRO A 241 20.45 -8.99 -16.66
CA PRO A 241 20.56 -8.57 -15.27
C PRO A 241 21.63 -7.49 -15.11
N ILE A 242 21.38 -6.53 -14.21
CA ILE A 242 22.32 -5.50 -13.85
C ILE A 242 22.31 -5.30 -12.34
N TYR A 243 23.46 -5.23 -11.72
CA TYR A 243 23.59 -4.90 -10.31
C TYR A 243 23.41 -3.39 -10.09
N LEU A 244 22.98 -3.02 -8.87
CA LEU A 244 22.74 -1.60 -8.54
C LEU A 244 24.00 -0.75 -8.71
N ASP A 245 25.17 -1.24 -8.35
CA ASP A 245 26.45 -0.54 -8.48
C ASP A 245 26.94 -0.39 -9.93
N GLU A 246 26.32 -1.09 -10.89
CA GLU A 246 26.58 -0.95 -12.34
C GLU A 246 25.64 0.07 -13.00
N ILE A 247 24.63 0.57 -12.28
CA ILE A 247 23.71 1.57 -12.82
C ILE A 247 24.48 2.89 -13.00
N GLU A 248 24.47 3.40 -14.22
CA GLU A 248 25.10 4.70 -14.54
C GLU A 248 24.54 5.83 -13.67
N ASP A 249 25.43 6.74 -13.27
CA ASP A 249 25.04 7.93 -12.54
C ASP A 249 24.12 8.83 -13.37
N GLY A 250 23.38 9.67 -12.70
CA GLY A 250 22.51 10.67 -13.31
C GLY A 250 21.15 10.77 -12.63
N ASP A 251 20.46 11.86 -12.94
CA ASP A 251 19.13 12.12 -12.37
C ASP A 251 18.07 11.12 -12.90
N PRO A 252 17.11 10.74 -12.06
CA PRO A 252 15.97 9.96 -12.49
C PRO A 252 15.11 10.77 -13.47
N LYS A 253 14.75 10.16 -14.60
CA LYS A 253 13.96 10.81 -15.66
C LYS A 253 12.53 10.33 -15.73
N GLY A 254 12.27 9.12 -15.25
CA GLY A 254 10.98 8.47 -15.32
C GLY A 254 10.17 8.56 -14.02
N LYS A 255 8.92 8.16 -14.13
CA LYS A 255 8.03 7.94 -12.96
C LYS A 255 8.38 6.61 -12.29
N ASP A 256 8.30 6.60 -10.97
CA ASP A 256 8.48 5.35 -10.22
C ASP A 256 7.37 4.33 -10.55
N PRO A 257 7.70 3.03 -10.51
CA PRO A 257 6.70 2.00 -10.64
C PRO A 257 5.70 2.08 -9.48
N ASN A 258 4.49 1.61 -9.69
CA ASN A 258 3.54 1.43 -8.60
C ASN A 258 3.95 0.22 -7.76
N ILE A 259 4.82 0.45 -6.77
CA ILE A 259 5.33 -0.60 -5.89
C ILE A 259 4.21 -1.03 -4.96
N GLN A 260 3.68 -2.20 -5.23
CA GLN A 260 2.62 -2.79 -4.43
C GLN A 260 3.23 -3.43 -3.16
N CYS A 261 3.22 -2.72 -2.06
CA CYS A 261 3.69 -3.21 -0.76
C CYS A 261 2.56 -3.10 0.27
N GLY A 262 1.61 -4.02 0.22
CA GLY A 262 0.59 -4.19 1.26
C GLY A 262 0.81 -5.47 2.04
N LEU A 263 0.05 -5.67 3.12
CA LEU A 263 0.10 -6.84 3.99
C LEU A 263 0.02 -8.16 3.22
N PHE A 264 -0.68 -8.18 2.10
CA PHE A 264 -1.01 -9.35 1.31
C PHE A 264 -0.42 -9.32 -0.12
N CYS A 265 0.74 -8.71 -0.28
CA CYS A 265 1.44 -8.75 -1.57
C CYS A 265 1.95 -10.14 -1.97
N MET A 266 1.84 -11.15 -1.10
CA MET A 266 2.32 -12.51 -1.33
C MET A 266 1.29 -13.52 -0.84
N ALA A 267 0.60 -14.16 -1.78
CA ALA A 267 -0.22 -15.33 -1.50
C ALA A 267 0.60 -16.60 -1.20
N GLU A 268 1.94 -16.57 -1.37
CA GLU A 268 2.77 -17.79 -1.38
C GLU A 268 4.07 -17.65 -0.56
N ALA A 269 4.08 -16.88 0.54
CA ALA A 269 5.27 -16.79 1.40
C ALA A 269 5.61 -18.10 2.15
N ASP A 270 4.70 -19.05 2.18
CA ASP A 270 4.86 -20.29 2.95
C ASP A 270 5.74 -21.36 2.25
N GLN A 271 6.20 -21.13 1.02
CA GLN A 271 7.09 -22.06 0.31
C GLN A 271 8.58 -21.88 0.65
N PHE A 272 8.95 -20.98 1.53
CA PHE A 272 10.33 -20.73 1.97
C PHE A 272 10.56 -21.03 3.46
N SER A 273 9.76 -21.89 4.06
CA SER A 273 9.98 -22.42 5.42
C SER A 273 10.90 -23.64 5.40
#